data_6bddc34b78ec07140b0e09126a790607
#
_entry.id   6bddc34b78ec07140b0e09126a790607
#
_cell.length_a   1.000
_cell.length_b   1.000
_cell.length_c   1.000
_cell.angle_alpha   90.00
_cell.angle_beta   90.00
_cell.angle_gamma   90.00
#
_symmetry.space_group_name_H-M   'P 1'
#
loop_
_entity.id
_entity.type
_entity.pdbx_description
1 polymer ?
#
loop_
_entity_poly.entity_id
_entity_poly.type
_entity_poly.pdbx_seq_one_letter_code
_entity_poly.pdbx_strand_id
1 'polypeptide(L)'
;MTYRELINEILVRLREEIIPVDWSGNINDSTTVSDYQKVIGSLVNDSKRTIESYHDWLALRETKSIATVSGTKNYSLLSGQEFKILDVTNTANGNNLSQVSRTYLNSIKYPTDPTGEPNYYGFNGSDTSNNLKVDLSPIPTEAQTISFDIVKYQDTLTSATTVVKIPNQPIILGAYARAIAE
;
A
#
# COMPACT_ATOMS: atom_id res chain seq x y z
N MET A 1 -12.09 -14.70 -0.67
CA MET A 1 -11.45 -15.84 -1.34
C MET A 1 -9.96 -15.78 -1.11
N THR A 2 -9.31 -16.93 -1.03
CA THR A 2 -7.86 -17.05 -1.00
C THR A 2 -7.26 -16.90 -2.40
N TYR A 3 -5.94 -16.67 -2.47
CA TYR A 3 -5.24 -16.55 -3.74
C TYR A 3 -5.39 -17.82 -4.61
N ARG A 4 -5.26 -19.02 -4.01
CA ARG A 4 -5.49 -20.29 -4.70
C ARG A 4 -6.92 -20.43 -5.24
N GLU A 5 -7.93 -20.04 -4.45
CA GLU A 5 -9.33 -20.11 -4.87
C GLU A 5 -9.61 -19.20 -6.07
N LEU A 6 -8.99 -18.00 -6.12
CA LEU A 6 -9.09 -17.11 -7.28
C LEU A 6 -8.49 -17.74 -8.54
N ILE A 7 -7.29 -18.32 -8.43
CA ILE A 7 -6.64 -19.01 -9.55
C ILE A 7 -7.50 -20.17 -10.01
N ASN A 8 -7.97 -21.01 -9.10
CA ASN A 8 -8.79 -22.18 -9.43
C ASN A 8 -10.10 -21.80 -10.11
N GLU A 9 -10.77 -20.71 -9.69
CA GLU A 9 -11.97 -20.20 -10.34
C GLU A 9 -11.73 -19.83 -11.81
N ILE A 10 -10.57 -19.26 -12.11
CA ILE A 10 -10.17 -18.91 -13.48
C ILE A 10 -9.82 -20.18 -14.28
N LEU A 11 -9.06 -21.11 -13.70
CA LEU A 11 -8.70 -22.37 -14.33
C LEU A 11 -9.93 -23.21 -14.70
N VAL A 12 -10.92 -23.29 -13.81
CA VAL A 12 -12.21 -23.94 -14.11
C VAL A 12 -12.90 -23.33 -15.34
N ARG A 13 -12.90 -22.00 -15.47
CA ARG A 13 -13.48 -21.30 -16.64
C ARG A 13 -12.70 -21.56 -17.92
N LEU A 14 -11.39 -21.74 -17.81
CA LEU A 14 -10.49 -22.10 -18.91
C LEU A 14 -10.51 -23.61 -19.23
N ARG A 15 -11.20 -24.42 -18.42
CA ARG A 15 -11.23 -25.90 -18.50
C ARG A 15 -9.86 -26.53 -18.28
N GLU A 16 -9.04 -25.93 -17.43
CA GLU A 16 -7.71 -26.38 -17.08
C GLU A 16 -7.66 -27.06 -15.70
N GLU A 17 -6.58 -27.78 -15.43
CA GLU A 17 -6.37 -28.48 -14.17
C GLU A 17 -6.20 -27.49 -13.01
N ILE A 18 -6.94 -27.71 -11.92
CA ILE A 18 -6.90 -26.85 -10.73
C ILE A 18 -5.73 -27.21 -9.81
N ILE A 19 -5.28 -26.23 -9.01
CA ILE A 19 -4.35 -26.48 -7.91
C ILE A 19 -5.06 -27.26 -6.80
N PRO A 20 -4.46 -28.32 -6.23
CA PRO A 20 -5.08 -29.12 -5.17
C PRO A 20 -5.57 -28.27 -4.00
N VAL A 21 -6.76 -28.60 -3.48
CA VAL A 21 -7.46 -27.77 -2.48
C VAL A 21 -6.75 -27.77 -1.12
N ASP A 22 -6.05 -28.81 -0.79
CA ASP A 22 -5.26 -28.96 0.44
C ASP A 22 -3.86 -28.33 0.37
N TRP A 23 -3.42 -27.95 -0.83
CA TRP A 23 -2.12 -27.33 -1.03
C TRP A 23 -2.09 -25.88 -0.52
N SER A 24 -1.09 -25.53 0.28
CA SER A 24 -0.99 -24.23 0.99
C SER A 24 0.33 -23.48 0.79
N GLY A 25 1.21 -23.98 -0.11
CA GLY A 25 2.55 -23.43 -0.34
C GLY A 25 2.58 -22.09 -1.07
N ASN A 26 3.80 -21.69 -1.45
CA ASN A 26 4.02 -20.52 -2.32
C ASN A 26 3.82 -20.93 -3.78
N ILE A 27 2.90 -20.26 -4.46
CA ILE A 27 2.51 -20.58 -5.84
C ILE A 27 3.69 -20.40 -6.81
N ASN A 28 4.51 -19.39 -6.61
CA ASN A 28 5.59 -19.07 -7.52
C ASN A 28 6.81 -20.00 -7.43
N ASP A 29 7.04 -20.57 -6.24
CA ASP A 29 8.26 -21.37 -5.95
C ASP A 29 7.99 -22.89 -5.94
N SER A 30 6.76 -23.31 -6.14
CA SER A 30 6.37 -24.71 -6.06
C SER A 30 6.64 -25.48 -7.35
N THR A 31 7.10 -26.73 -7.20
CA THR A 31 7.14 -27.73 -8.27
C THR A 31 5.78 -28.43 -8.48
N THR A 32 4.88 -28.31 -7.51
CA THR A 32 3.52 -28.87 -7.58
C THR A 32 2.59 -28.04 -8.45
N VAL A 33 2.88 -26.74 -8.61
CA VAL A 33 2.12 -25.82 -9.42
C VAL A 33 2.75 -25.73 -10.80
N SER A 34 1.97 -25.97 -11.86
CA SER A 34 2.44 -25.90 -13.24
C SER A 34 2.80 -24.43 -13.63
N ASP A 35 3.64 -24.28 -14.65
CA ASP A 35 4.01 -22.95 -15.13
C ASP A 35 2.81 -22.16 -15.64
N TYR A 36 1.83 -22.81 -16.25
CA TYR A 36 0.59 -22.18 -16.66
C TYR A 36 -0.22 -21.66 -15.46
N GLN A 37 -0.34 -22.44 -14.38
CA GLN A 37 -1.00 -22.00 -13.15
C GLN A 37 -0.29 -20.80 -12.51
N LYS A 38 1.05 -20.74 -12.59
CA LYS A 38 1.83 -19.56 -12.13
C LYS A 38 1.55 -18.33 -12.98
N VAL A 39 1.41 -18.49 -14.32
CA VAL A 39 0.99 -17.38 -15.21
C VAL A 39 -0.38 -16.85 -14.81
N ILE A 40 -1.37 -17.74 -14.59
CA ILE A 40 -2.69 -17.32 -14.10
C ILE A 40 -2.57 -16.57 -12.75
N GLY A 41 -1.71 -17.03 -11.86
CA GLY A 41 -1.41 -16.35 -10.59
C GLY A 41 -0.86 -14.92 -10.80
N SER A 42 0.04 -14.73 -11.77
CA SER A 42 0.53 -13.40 -12.15
C SER A 42 -0.61 -12.50 -12.66
N LEU A 43 -1.46 -13.00 -13.56
CA LEU A 43 -2.61 -12.25 -14.08
C LEU A 43 -3.62 -11.87 -12.98
N VAL A 44 -3.79 -12.72 -11.96
CA VAL A 44 -4.60 -12.40 -10.76
C VAL A 44 -3.98 -11.23 -9.99
N ASN A 45 -2.66 -11.23 -9.76
CA ASN A 45 -1.97 -10.14 -9.10
C ASN A 45 -2.08 -8.82 -9.88
N ASP A 46 -1.89 -8.85 -11.19
CA ASP A 46 -2.01 -7.67 -12.05
C ASP A 46 -3.44 -7.11 -12.05
N SER A 47 -4.43 -7.98 -12.11
CA SER A 47 -5.84 -7.58 -12.04
C SER A 47 -6.18 -7.01 -10.66
N LYS A 48 -5.70 -7.65 -9.57
CA LYS A 48 -5.84 -7.15 -8.20
C LYS A 48 -5.27 -5.73 -8.08
N ARG A 49 -4.03 -5.51 -8.50
CA ARG A 49 -3.36 -4.20 -8.44
C ARG A 49 -4.12 -3.13 -9.23
N THR A 50 -4.59 -3.47 -10.41
CA THR A 50 -5.40 -2.57 -11.23
C THR A 50 -6.67 -2.15 -10.48
N ILE A 51 -7.39 -3.10 -9.88
CA ILE A 51 -8.66 -2.84 -9.18
C ILE A 51 -8.42 -2.08 -7.86
N GLU A 52 -7.34 -2.38 -7.14
CA GLU A 52 -6.94 -1.63 -5.94
C GLU A 52 -6.70 -0.16 -6.24
N SER A 53 -6.14 0.16 -7.41
CA SER A 53 -5.85 1.54 -7.81
C SER A 53 -7.07 2.36 -8.24
N TYR A 54 -8.18 1.72 -8.60
CA TYR A 54 -9.37 2.43 -9.07
C TYR A 54 -10.23 3.04 -7.96
N HIS A 55 -10.13 2.54 -6.73
CA HIS A 55 -11.00 2.98 -5.64
C HIS A 55 -10.30 2.93 -4.28
N ASP A 56 -10.67 3.86 -3.38
CA ASP A 56 -10.18 3.89 -2.01
C ASP A 56 -10.95 2.88 -1.14
N TRP A 57 -10.62 1.60 -1.30
CA TRP A 57 -11.30 0.50 -0.64
C TRP A 57 -11.20 0.58 0.88
N LEU A 58 -12.33 0.57 1.58
CA LEU A 58 -12.37 0.62 3.05
C LEU A 58 -11.57 -0.53 3.69
N ALA A 59 -11.57 -1.70 3.08
CA ALA A 59 -10.82 -2.87 3.56
C ALA A 59 -9.28 -2.71 3.46
N LEU A 60 -8.80 -1.71 2.72
CA LEU A 60 -7.38 -1.38 2.56
C LEU A 60 -6.95 -0.17 3.39
N ARG A 61 -7.88 0.45 4.13
CA ARG A 61 -7.55 1.57 5.00
C ARG A 61 -6.75 1.11 6.21
N GLU A 62 -5.74 1.89 6.54
CA GLU A 62 -4.87 1.68 7.69
C GLU A 62 -4.45 3.05 8.26
N THR A 63 -4.28 3.14 9.56
CA THR A 63 -3.74 4.33 10.21
C THR A 63 -2.29 4.07 10.61
N LYS A 64 -1.37 4.93 10.15
CA LYS A 64 0.03 4.94 10.58
C LYS A 64 0.31 6.17 11.43
N SER A 65 0.96 5.97 12.56
CA SER A 65 1.29 7.05 13.48
C SER A 65 2.80 7.25 13.59
N ILE A 66 3.20 8.52 13.64
CA ILE A 66 4.57 8.96 13.90
C ILE A 66 4.58 9.72 15.23
N ALA A 67 5.43 9.28 16.17
CA ALA A 67 5.73 10.07 17.37
C ALA A 67 6.78 11.14 17.00
N THR A 68 6.45 12.41 17.17
CA THR A 68 7.39 13.50 16.92
C THR A 68 8.41 13.61 18.05
N VAL A 69 9.58 14.14 17.72
CA VAL A 69 10.65 14.44 18.65
C VAL A 69 11.00 15.91 18.50
N SER A 70 11.15 16.62 19.63
CA SER A 70 11.52 18.04 19.64
C SER A 70 12.78 18.29 18.79
N GLY A 71 12.73 19.29 17.93
CA GLY A 71 13.83 19.66 17.04
C GLY A 71 14.04 18.74 15.83
N THR A 72 13.23 17.70 15.65
CA THR A 72 13.35 16.77 14.52
C THR A 72 12.33 17.11 13.44
N LYS A 73 12.80 17.27 12.20
CA LYS A 73 11.97 17.61 11.03
C LYS A 73 11.56 16.39 10.23
N ASN A 74 12.47 15.44 10.06
CA ASN A 74 12.36 14.33 9.13
C ASN A 74 11.96 13.04 9.84
N TYR A 75 10.97 12.35 9.31
CA TYR A 75 10.46 11.08 9.84
C TYR A 75 10.31 10.06 8.72
N SER A 76 10.52 8.78 9.03
CA SER A 76 10.24 7.67 8.14
C SER A 76 8.80 7.17 8.35
N LEU A 77 8.01 7.08 7.30
CA LEU A 77 6.59 6.71 7.40
C LEU A 77 6.34 5.23 7.13
N LEU A 78 6.71 4.71 5.97
CA LEU A 78 6.45 3.35 5.54
C LEU A 78 7.52 2.85 4.57
N SER A 79 7.81 1.54 4.61
CA SER A 79 8.71 0.89 3.67
C SER A 79 8.02 0.58 2.35
N GLY A 80 8.68 0.95 1.26
CA GLY A 80 8.61 0.43 -0.13
C GLY A 80 7.28 0.05 -0.77
N GLN A 81 6.16 0.31 -0.14
CA GLN A 81 4.84 -0.12 -0.60
C GLN A 81 4.06 1.04 -1.21
N GLU A 82 3.25 0.72 -2.20
CA GLU A 82 2.32 1.68 -2.77
C GLU A 82 1.18 1.94 -1.79
N PHE A 83 0.97 3.22 -1.47
CA PHE A 83 -0.14 3.67 -0.64
C PHE A 83 -0.57 5.08 -1.05
N LYS A 84 -1.80 5.42 -0.70
CA LYS A 84 -2.38 6.74 -0.88
C LYS A 84 -2.69 7.33 0.49
N ILE A 85 -2.28 8.56 0.74
CA ILE A 85 -2.67 9.29 1.96
C ILE A 85 -4.04 9.90 1.73
N LEU A 86 -4.95 9.69 2.67
CA LEU A 86 -6.30 10.28 2.68
C LEU A 86 -6.33 11.53 3.55
N ASP A 87 -5.80 11.42 4.77
CA ASP A 87 -5.77 12.52 5.73
C ASP A 87 -4.59 12.41 6.68
N VAL A 88 -4.19 13.53 7.27
CA VAL A 88 -3.10 13.59 8.26
C VAL A 88 -3.52 14.48 9.40
N THR A 89 -3.56 13.94 10.61
CA THR A 89 -4.06 14.61 11.80
C THR A 89 -3.02 14.60 12.93
N ASN A 90 -2.84 15.75 13.57
CA ASN A 90 -2.17 15.81 14.86
C ASN A 90 -3.16 15.38 15.95
N THR A 91 -2.94 14.23 16.55
CA THR A 91 -3.88 13.67 17.53
C THR A 91 -3.87 14.41 18.88
N ALA A 92 -2.85 15.23 19.16
CA ALA A 92 -2.77 16.00 20.39
C ALA A 92 -3.81 17.14 20.46
N ASN A 93 -4.16 17.72 19.31
CA ASN A 93 -5.08 18.87 19.22
C ASN A 93 -6.20 18.69 18.20
N GLY A 94 -6.21 17.60 17.43
CA GLY A 94 -7.21 17.33 16.39
C GLY A 94 -7.04 18.16 15.11
N ASN A 95 -5.92 18.87 14.94
CA ASN A 95 -5.68 19.68 13.75
C ASN A 95 -5.20 18.81 12.58
N ASN A 96 -5.77 19.04 11.40
CA ASN A 96 -5.32 18.39 10.17
C ASN A 96 -4.11 19.13 9.59
N LEU A 97 -3.12 18.34 9.14
CA LEU A 97 -1.93 18.85 8.44
C LEU A 97 -2.19 18.89 6.93
N SER A 98 -1.81 19.98 6.30
CA SER A 98 -1.91 20.14 4.85
C SER A 98 -0.67 19.62 4.14
N GLN A 99 -0.88 18.82 3.09
CA GLN A 99 0.22 18.41 2.21
C GLN A 99 0.70 19.59 1.39
N VAL A 100 2.00 19.82 1.37
CA VAL A 100 2.63 20.89 0.59
C VAL A 100 3.81 20.39 -0.21
N SER A 101 4.14 21.12 -1.29
CA SER A 101 5.30 20.79 -2.10
C SER A 101 6.61 21.07 -1.35
N ARG A 102 7.67 20.38 -1.75
CA ARG A 102 9.01 20.64 -1.23
C ARG A 102 9.47 22.09 -1.48
N THR A 103 9.09 22.65 -2.63
CA THR A 103 9.39 24.04 -2.94
C THR A 103 8.75 25.00 -1.92
N TYR A 104 7.51 24.74 -1.52
CA TYR A 104 6.85 25.53 -0.49
C TYR A 104 7.56 25.37 0.87
N LEU A 105 7.88 24.15 1.30
CA LEU A 105 8.64 23.92 2.53
C LEU A 105 10.01 24.65 2.53
N ASN A 106 10.67 24.70 1.38
CA ASN A 106 11.94 25.44 1.24
C ASN A 106 11.74 26.95 1.28
N SER A 107 10.62 27.48 0.77
CA SER A 107 10.32 28.93 0.81
C SER A 107 10.05 29.43 2.22
N ILE A 108 9.37 28.64 3.07
CA ILE A 108 9.08 29.02 4.46
C ILE A 108 10.28 28.79 5.39
N LYS A 109 11.31 28.09 4.93
CA LYS A 109 12.54 27.83 5.68
C LYS A 109 13.42 29.07 5.86
N TYR A 110 13.28 30.09 5.03
CA TYR A 110 14.18 31.24 5.01
C TYR A 110 13.70 32.35 5.97
N PRO A 111 14.57 32.98 6.82
CA PRO A 111 16.00 32.68 6.99
C PRO A 111 16.32 31.48 7.89
N THR A 112 15.36 30.97 8.64
CA THR A 112 15.48 29.78 9.53
C THR A 112 14.22 28.95 9.46
N ASP A 113 14.35 27.63 9.65
CA ASP A 113 13.19 26.75 9.74
C ASP A 113 12.29 27.18 10.93
N PRO A 114 10.99 27.41 10.70
CA PRO A 114 10.07 27.74 11.78
C PRO A 114 9.93 26.56 12.76
N THR A 115 9.86 26.86 14.04
CA THR A 115 9.62 25.88 15.10
C THR A 115 8.25 26.08 15.72
N GLY A 116 7.61 25.00 16.16
CA GLY A 116 6.28 25.04 16.75
C GLY A 116 5.47 23.80 16.44
N GLU A 117 4.16 23.98 16.43
CA GLU A 117 3.24 22.90 16.12
C GLU A 117 3.18 22.67 14.60
N PRO A 118 3.32 21.41 14.12
CA PRO A 118 3.27 21.09 12.72
C PRO A 118 1.87 21.32 12.12
N ASN A 119 1.80 22.08 11.03
CA ASN A 119 0.58 22.32 10.26
C ASN A 119 0.70 21.83 8.81
N TYR A 120 1.93 21.57 8.38
CA TYR A 120 2.24 21.14 7.03
C TYR A 120 3.11 19.89 7.05
N TYR A 121 2.93 19.07 6.03
CA TYR A 121 3.84 17.96 5.75
C TYR A 121 4.19 17.92 4.27
N GLY A 122 5.35 17.38 3.95
CA GLY A 122 5.79 17.17 2.58
C GLY A 122 6.70 15.96 2.45
N PHE A 123 6.74 15.34 1.28
CA PHE A 123 7.58 14.19 1.04
C PHE A 123 9.00 14.59 0.65
N ASN A 124 9.97 13.83 1.17
CA ASN A 124 11.40 14.09 1.00
C ASN A 124 12.14 12.82 0.52
N GLY A 125 11.61 12.13 -0.49
CA GLY A 125 12.19 10.90 -1.01
C GLY A 125 12.07 9.73 -0.05
N SER A 126 13.03 8.80 -0.10
CA SER A 126 13.10 7.63 0.76
C SER A 126 14.42 7.59 1.54
N ASP A 127 14.43 6.81 2.62
CA ASP A 127 15.65 6.50 3.38
C ASP A 127 16.41 5.30 2.78
N THR A 128 17.51 4.92 3.42
CA THR A 128 18.36 3.79 3.00
C THR A 128 17.64 2.43 3.09
N SER A 129 16.57 2.35 3.87
CA SER A 129 15.70 1.17 4.01
C SER A 129 14.48 1.21 3.09
N ASN A 130 14.47 2.16 2.15
CA ASN A 130 13.36 2.41 1.20
C ASN A 130 12.04 2.81 1.90
N ASN A 131 12.10 3.39 3.11
CA ASN A 131 10.93 4.00 3.73
C ASN A 131 10.71 5.41 3.18
N LEU A 132 9.48 5.77 2.92
CA LEU A 132 9.11 7.12 2.51
C LEU A 132 9.41 8.11 3.65
N LYS A 133 10.15 9.18 3.34
CA LYS A 133 10.43 10.26 4.28
C LYS A 133 9.39 11.36 4.21
N VAL A 134 9.00 11.83 5.39
CA VAL A 134 8.09 12.95 5.57
C VAL A 134 8.79 14.05 6.37
N ASP A 135 8.75 15.27 5.83
CA ASP A 135 9.19 16.48 6.54
C ASP A 135 7.96 17.16 7.14
N LEU A 136 8.04 17.51 8.41
CA LEU A 136 7.02 18.30 9.12
C LEU A 136 7.45 19.76 9.21
N SER A 137 6.48 20.67 9.11
CA SER A 137 6.72 22.12 9.28
C SER A 137 5.49 22.80 9.92
N PRO A 138 5.69 23.67 10.90
CA PRO A 138 6.92 23.94 11.66
C PRO A 138 7.60 22.71 12.24
N ILE A 139 8.89 22.84 12.62
CA ILE A 139 9.61 21.75 13.31
C ILE A 139 8.99 21.55 14.70
N PRO A 140 8.59 20.32 15.08
CA PRO A 140 8.00 20.05 16.37
C PRO A 140 8.88 20.52 17.55
N THR A 141 8.29 21.20 18.51
CA THR A 141 8.97 21.62 19.76
C THR A 141 8.76 20.64 20.90
N GLU A 142 7.84 19.70 20.74
CA GLU A 142 7.50 18.70 21.75
C GLU A 142 7.07 17.36 21.10
N ALA A 143 6.98 16.33 21.92
CA ALA A 143 6.52 15.02 21.48
C ALA A 143 5.01 15.03 21.29
N GLN A 144 4.56 14.79 20.06
CA GLN A 144 3.16 14.67 19.65
C GLN A 144 3.00 13.44 18.76
N THR A 145 1.77 13.01 18.54
CA THR A 145 1.49 11.92 17.60
C THR A 145 0.82 12.47 16.36
N ILE A 146 1.45 12.27 15.22
CA ILE A 146 0.86 12.57 13.90
C ILE A 146 0.35 11.27 13.30
N SER A 147 -0.94 11.21 13.02
CA SER A 147 -1.60 10.06 12.42
C SER A 147 -1.86 10.30 10.94
N PHE A 148 -1.48 9.31 10.12
CA PHE A 148 -1.68 9.27 8.68
C PHE A 148 -2.74 8.22 8.39
N ASP A 149 -3.91 8.64 7.92
CA ASP A 149 -4.91 7.75 7.35
C ASP A 149 -4.54 7.45 5.89
N ILE A 150 -4.31 6.17 5.61
CA ILE A 150 -3.81 5.72 4.31
C ILE A 150 -4.68 4.61 3.74
N VAL A 151 -4.69 4.48 2.43
CA VAL A 151 -5.09 3.26 1.72
C VAL A 151 -3.80 2.57 1.32
N LYS A 152 -3.53 1.40 1.91
CA LYS A 152 -2.34 0.60 1.63
C LYS A 152 -2.73 -0.59 0.77
N TYR A 153 -2.20 -0.65 -0.45
CA TYR A 153 -2.44 -1.78 -1.33
C TYR A 153 -1.90 -3.07 -0.72
N GLN A 154 -2.62 -4.15 -0.93
CA GLN A 154 -2.21 -5.46 -0.45
C GLN A 154 -0.97 -5.92 -1.25
N ASP A 155 0.03 -6.43 -0.55
CA ASP A 155 1.24 -6.97 -1.15
C ASP A 155 0.93 -7.99 -2.25
N THR A 156 1.89 -8.24 -3.14
CA THR A 156 1.78 -9.28 -4.15
C THR A 156 1.47 -10.62 -3.49
N LEU A 157 0.42 -11.28 -3.97
CA LEU A 157 0.00 -12.56 -3.45
C LEU A 157 1.00 -13.64 -3.89
N THR A 158 1.54 -14.37 -2.94
CA THR A 158 2.48 -15.47 -3.18
C THR A 158 2.00 -16.76 -2.55
N SER A 159 1.50 -16.71 -1.31
CA SER A 159 0.96 -17.88 -0.61
C SER A 159 -0.47 -18.21 -1.04
N ALA A 160 -0.72 -19.47 -1.31
CA ALA A 160 -2.00 -20.04 -1.69
C ALA A 160 -3.16 -19.66 -0.74
N THR A 161 -2.84 -19.53 0.55
CA THR A 161 -3.83 -19.27 1.63
C THR A 161 -4.07 -17.79 1.90
N THR A 162 -3.32 -16.89 1.27
CA THR A 162 -3.51 -15.43 1.47
C THR A 162 -4.90 -15.01 1.03
N VAL A 163 -5.65 -14.39 1.94
CA VAL A 163 -7.00 -13.88 1.66
C VAL A 163 -6.91 -12.52 0.96
N VAL A 164 -7.67 -12.37 -0.11
CA VAL A 164 -7.78 -11.10 -0.84
C VAL A 164 -8.79 -10.20 -0.14
N LYS A 165 -8.42 -8.94 0.09
CA LYS A 165 -9.19 -7.97 0.89
C LYS A 165 -10.24 -7.21 0.08
N ILE A 166 -10.10 -7.12 -1.24
CA ILE A 166 -11.01 -6.40 -2.15
C ILE A 166 -11.99 -7.38 -2.82
N PRO A 167 -13.07 -6.90 -3.47
CA PRO A 167 -14.04 -7.78 -4.13
C PRO A 167 -13.42 -8.72 -5.16
N ASN A 168 -13.75 -10.00 -5.07
CA ASN A 168 -13.12 -11.04 -5.89
C ASN A 168 -13.58 -11.06 -7.35
N GLN A 169 -14.85 -10.74 -7.60
CA GLN A 169 -15.46 -10.86 -8.94
C GLN A 169 -14.75 -10.02 -10.00
N PRO A 170 -14.43 -8.72 -9.79
CA PRO A 170 -13.67 -7.95 -10.75
C PRO A 170 -12.28 -8.52 -11.04
N ILE A 171 -11.61 -9.08 -10.01
CA ILE A 171 -10.29 -9.71 -10.16
C ILE A 171 -10.38 -10.93 -11.06
N ILE A 172 -11.35 -11.81 -10.80
CA ILE A 172 -11.57 -13.03 -11.59
C ILE A 172 -11.85 -12.67 -13.07
N LEU A 173 -12.76 -11.72 -13.30
CA LEU A 173 -13.10 -11.30 -14.67
C LEU A 173 -11.92 -10.63 -15.38
N GLY A 174 -11.17 -9.78 -14.69
CA GLY A 174 -10.00 -9.11 -15.25
C GLY A 174 -8.87 -10.07 -15.59
N ALA A 175 -8.57 -11.03 -14.71
CA ALA A 175 -7.55 -12.03 -14.96
C ALA A 175 -8.00 -13.05 -16.04
N TYR A 176 -9.26 -13.48 -16.03
CA TYR A 176 -9.82 -14.35 -17.06
C TYR A 176 -9.78 -13.71 -18.45
N ALA A 177 -10.16 -12.43 -18.57
CA ALA A 177 -10.10 -11.71 -19.83
C ALA A 177 -8.67 -11.62 -20.38
N ARG A 178 -7.68 -11.41 -19.53
CA ARG A 178 -6.25 -11.39 -19.91
C ARG A 178 -5.78 -12.78 -20.33
N ALA A 179 -6.17 -13.83 -19.61
CA ALA A 179 -5.79 -15.21 -19.94
C ALA A 179 -6.34 -15.72 -21.28
N ILE A 180 -7.47 -15.17 -21.75
CA ILE A 180 -8.01 -15.49 -23.09
C ILE A 180 -7.28 -14.71 -24.19
N ALA A 181 -6.73 -13.55 -23.88
CA ALA A 181 -6.08 -12.67 -24.86
C ALA A 181 -4.63 -13.07 -25.15
N GLU A 182 -4.01 -13.94 -24.31
CA GLU A 182 -2.68 -14.52 -24.51
C GLU A 182 -2.74 -15.82 -25.32
#